data_acd1f6d2e316f19dffac6b74d1922f65
#
_entry.id   acd1f6d2e316f19dffac6b74d1922f65
#
_cell.length_a   1.000
_cell.length_b   1.000
_cell.length_c   1.000
_cell.angle_alpha   90.00
_cell.angle_beta   90.00
_cell.angle_gamma   90.00
#
_symmetry.space_group_name_H-M   'P 1'
#
loop_
_entity.id
_entity.type
_entity.pdbx_description
1 polymer ?
#
loop_
_entity_poly.entity_id
_entity_poly.type
_entity_poly.pdbx_seq_one_letter_code
_entity_poly.pdbx_strand_id
1 'polypeptide(L)'
;MTRTISVIGSFKQHNREIQRTCEIFRNIGLHVNSPESAEIVEEGIDFVRFHTDPQACSDAAIQSLALHRILRSDLVYAVLPYGYIGRTTCYEVGRILQSKRPIYFSERPGDFPVHIPDAFIVDVARLSALLEQDDWCPEWLFSGVNNEEGILETRLINGDFVDD
;
A
#
# COMPACT_ATOMS: atom_id res chain seq x y z
N MET A 1 6.05 20.96 3.37
CA MET A 1 4.95 20.35 2.58
C MET A 1 4.47 19.12 3.32
N THR A 2 3.19 18.98 3.62
CA THR A 2 2.68 17.81 4.35
C THR A 2 2.75 16.58 3.45
N ARG A 3 3.44 15.52 3.90
CA ARG A 3 3.52 14.25 3.16
C ARG A 3 2.17 13.54 3.16
N THR A 4 1.86 12.89 2.05
CA THR A 4 0.63 12.12 1.88
C THR A 4 0.95 10.63 1.92
N ILE A 5 0.25 9.88 2.74
CA ILE A 5 0.36 8.42 2.84
C ILE A 5 -0.97 7.73 2.51
N SER A 6 -0.91 6.64 1.77
CA SER A 6 -2.04 5.72 1.62
C SER A 6 -1.83 4.47 2.47
N VAL A 7 -2.84 4.07 3.20
CA VAL A 7 -2.85 2.81 3.97
C VAL A 7 -3.73 1.82 3.24
N ILE A 8 -3.17 0.65 2.91
CA ILE A 8 -3.86 -0.44 2.22
C ILE A 8 -3.85 -1.71 3.08
N GLY A 9 -4.72 -2.65 2.75
CA GLY A 9 -4.84 -3.93 3.44
C GLY A 9 -6.21 -4.55 3.26
N SER A 10 -6.47 -5.67 3.91
CA SER A 10 -7.78 -6.31 3.87
C SER A 10 -8.76 -5.62 4.83
N PHE A 11 -9.49 -4.63 4.35
CA PHE A 11 -10.53 -3.96 5.16
C PHE A 11 -11.61 -4.93 5.63
N LYS A 12 -11.90 -5.98 4.87
CA LYS A 12 -12.86 -7.01 5.27
C LYS A 12 -12.44 -7.76 6.52
N GLN A 13 -11.14 -8.02 6.71
CA GLN A 13 -10.63 -8.83 7.82
C GLN A 13 -9.97 -8.01 8.91
N HIS A 14 -9.31 -6.90 8.55
CA HIS A 14 -8.42 -6.15 9.43
C HIS A 14 -8.74 -4.65 9.47
N ASN A 15 -10.01 -4.28 9.29
CA ASN A 15 -10.43 -2.87 9.27
C ASN A 15 -9.98 -2.11 10.53
N ARG A 16 -10.09 -2.73 11.70
CA ARG A 16 -9.71 -2.11 12.98
C ARG A 16 -8.23 -1.75 13.02
N GLU A 17 -7.36 -2.66 12.61
CA GLU A 17 -5.91 -2.47 12.56
C GLU A 17 -5.54 -1.38 11.55
N ILE A 18 -6.20 -1.36 10.38
CA ILE A 18 -6.00 -0.36 9.34
C ILE A 18 -6.42 1.02 9.85
N GLN A 19 -7.60 1.15 10.47
CA GLN A 19 -8.07 2.44 11.00
C GLN A 19 -7.15 2.96 12.12
N ARG A 20 -6.70 2.08 13.02
CA ARG A 20 -5.72 2.45 14.05
C ARG A 20 -4.42 2.96 13.45
N THR A 21 -3.94 2.32 12.39
CA THR A 21 -2.73 2.75 11.67
C THR A 21 -2.94 4.12 11.02
N CYS A 22 -4.10 4.36 10.40
CA CYS A 22 -4.46 5.66 9.85
C CYS A 22 -4.47 6.76 10.91
N GLU A 23 -5.01 6.48 12.09
CA GLU A 23 -5.02 7.44 13.23
C GLU A 23 -3.61 7.77 13.68
N ILE A 24 -2.71 6.78 13.80
CA ILE A 24 -1.31 7.01 14.16
C ILE A 24 -0.65 7.98 13.16
N PHE A 25 -0.79 7.76 11.87
CA PHE A 25 -0.21 8.63 10.85
C PHE A 25 -0.83 10.04 10.83
N ARG A 26 -2.13 10.18 11.06
CA ARG A 26 -2.77 11.50 11.21
C ARG A 26 -2.23 12.26 12.42
N ASN A 27 -1.99 11.58 13.54
CA ASN A 27 -1.49 12.18 14.78
C ASN A 27 -0.07 12.75 14.64
N ILE A 28 0.75 12.24 13.72
CA ILE A 28 2.07 12.81 13.38
C ILE A 28 1.99 13.83 12.22
N GLY A 29 0.79 14.28 11.85
CA GLY A 29 0.59 15.36 10.89
C GLY A 29 0.61 14.95 9.42
N LEU A 30 0.50 13.65 9.09
CA LEU A 30 0.40 13.20 7.71
C LEU A 30 -1.02 13.35 7.16
N HIS A 31 -1.11 13.63 5.86
CA HIS A 31 -2.36 13.48 5.13
C HIS A 31 -2.56 12.03 4.73
N VAL A 32 -3.61 11.37 5.27
CA VAL A 32 -3.87 9.95 5.03
C VAL A 32 -4.97 9.79 3.98
N ASN A 33 -4.60 9.27 2.83
CA ASN A 33 -5.51 8.90 1.73
C ASN A 33 -6.08 7.47 1.94
N SER A 34 -6.96 7.31 2.91
CA SER A 34 -7.67 6.05 3.18
C SER A 34 -9.11 6.37 3.53
N PRO A 35 -10.03 5.42 3.41
CA PRO A 35 -11.40 5.65 3.83
C PRO A 35 -11.45 6.15 5.28
N GLU A 36 -12.12 7.28 5.49
CA GLU A 36 -12.23 7.91 6.82
C GLU A 36 -13.19 7.17 7.75
N SER A 37 -14.10 6.38 7.17
CA SER A 37 -15.13 5.66 7.91
C SER A 37 -14.75 4.20 8.10
N ALA A 38 -14.91 3.71 9.32
CA ALA A 38 -14.86 2.29 9.64
C ALA A 38 -16.14 1.54 9.21
N GLU A 39 -17.17 2.25 8.75
CA GLU A 39 -18.45 1.68 8.34
C GLU A 39 -18.36 1.05 6.96
N ILE A 40 -18.39 -0.28 6.95
CA ILE A 40 -18.52 -1.12 5.77
C ILE A 40 -20.01 -1.21 5.44
N VAL A 41 -20.40 -0.74 4.26
CA VAL A 41 -21.81 -0.70 3.83
C VAL A 41 -22.30 -2.06 3.33
N GLU A 42 -21.41 -2.89 2.82
CA GLU A 42 -21.75 -4.21 2.28
C GLU A 42 -20.76 -5.28 2.74
N GLU A 43 -21.28 -6.32 3.40
CA GLU A 43 -20.53 -7.51 3.80
C GLU A 43 -20.69 -8.61 2.73
N GLY A 44 -19.65 -9.40 2.51
CA GLY A 44 -19.73 -10.62 1.71
C GLY A 44 -19.24 -10.52 0.26
N ILE A 45 -18.92 -9.34 -0.25
CA ILE A 45 -18.32 -9.14 -1.57
C ILE A 45 -16.77 -9.14 -1.45
N ASP A 46 -16.09 -9.44 -2.55
CA ASP A 46 -14.61 -9.41 -2.62
C ASP A 46 -14.04 -7.99 -2.45
N PHE A 47 -14.85 -6.97 -2.67
CA PHE A 47 -14.52 -5.56 -2.55
C PHE A 47 -15.42 -4.90 -1.49
N VAL A 48 -14.82 -4.19 -0.54
CA VAL A 48 -15.52 -3.49 0.53
C VAL A 48 -15.91 -2.09 0.07
N ARG A 49 -17.20 -1.76 0.18
CA ARG A 49 -17.72 -0.41 -0.02
C ARG A 49 -17.77 0.35 1.29
N PHE A 50 -17.38 1.60 1.25
CA PHE A 50 -17.52 2.54 2.35
C PHE A 50 -18.65 3.53 2.08
N HIS A 51 -19.21 4.06 3.12
CA HIS A 51 -20.27 5.08 3.04
C HIS A 51 -19.82 6.34 2.26
N THR A 52 -18.50 6.62 2.22
CA THR A 52 -17.92 7.73 1.44
C THR A 52 -17.77 7.43 -0.05
N ASP A 53 -18.00 6.19 -0.49
CA ASP A 53 -17.87 5.81 -1.89
C ASP A 53 -19.09 6.28 -2.71
N PRO A 54 -18.90 6.69 -4.00
CA PRO A 54 -20.00 7.09 -4.85
C PRO A 54 -20.95 5.93 -5.10
N GLN A 55 -22.20 6.03 -4.64
CA GLN A 55 -23.19 4.95 -4.75
C GLN A 55 -23.56 4.60 -6.18
N ALA A 56 -23.45 5.54 -7.12
CA ALA A 56 -23.76 5.34 -8.53
C ALA A 56 -22.64 4.62 -9.31
N CYS A 57 -21.46 4.42 -8.72
CA CYS A 57 -20.33 3.78 -9.38
C CYS A 57 -20.36 2.25 -9.19
N SER A 58 -19.86 1.52 -10.21
CA SER A 58 -19.61 0.09 -10.08
C SER A 58 -18.41 -0.17 -9.14
N ASP A 59 -18.31 -1.38 -8.58
CA ASP A 59 -17.18 -1.78 -7.74
C ASP A 59 -15.84 -1.62 -8.44
N ALA A 60 -15.78 -1.95 -9.74
CA ALA A 60 -14.58 -1.77 -10.55
C ALA A 60 -14.18 -0.29 -10.68
N ALA A 61 -15.16 0.61 -10.83
CA ALA A 61 -14.90 2.05 -10.88
C ALA A 61 -14.41 2.58 -9.53
N ILE A 62 -14.99 2.12 -8.42
CA ILE A 62 -14.58 2.48 -7.06
C ILE A 62 -13.14 2.00 -6.80
N GLN A 63 -12.81 0.76 -7.17
CA GLN A 63 -11.45 0.24 -7.07
C GLN A 63 -10.45 1.06 -7.88
N SER A 64 -10.82 1.47 -9.10
CA SER A 64 -9.98 2.34 -9.93
C SER A 64 -9.76 3.71 -9.29
N LEU A 65 -10.81 4.31 -8.72
CA LEU A 65 -10.69 5.59 -7.99
C LEU A 65 -9.80 5.46 -6.75
N ALA A 66 -9.91 4.35 -6.03
CA ALA A 66 -9.03 4.05 -4.89
C ALA A 66 -7.56 3.97 -5.35
N LEU A 67 -7.28 3.28 -6.45
CA LEU A 67 -5.93 3.23 -7.04
C LEU A 67 -5.40 4.61 -7.45
N HIS A 68 -6.23 5.47 -8.04
CA HIS A 68 -5.83 6.85 -8.34
C HIS A 68 -5.38 7.60 -7.09
N ARG A 69 -6.07 7.43 -5.95
CA ARG A 69 -5.68 8.05 -4.68
C ARG A 69 -4.38 7.47 -4.15
N ILE A 70 -4.26 6.13 -4.16
CA ILE A 70 -3.07 5.40 -3.70
C ILE A 70 -1.83 5.85 -4.50
N LEU A 71 -1.91 5.84 -5.82
CA LEU A 71 -0.78 6.18 -6.70
C LEU A 71 -0.39 7.67 -6.69
N ARG A 72 -1.21 8.54 -6.12
CA ARG A 72 -0.89 9.96 -5.91
C ARG A 72 -0.23 10.24 -4.58
N SER A 73 -0.18 9.28 -3.67
CA SER A 73 0.49 9.43 -2.37
C SER A 73 2.01 9.41 -2.51
N ASP A 74 2.70 10.04 -1.57
CA ASP A 74 4.16 10.06 -1.53
C ASP A 74 4.71 8.67 -1.17
N LEU A 75 3.98 7.92 -0.35
CA LEU A 75 4.28 6.52 -0.02
C LEU A 75 3.00 5.76 0.32
N VAL A 76 3.12 4.43 0.33
CA VAL A 76 2.06 3.50 0.71
C VAL A 76 2.50 2.65 1.89
N TYR A 77 1.59 2.35 2.80
CA TYR A 77 1.81 1.42 3.89
C TYR A 77 0.78 0.30 3.85
N ALA A 78 1.25 -0.94 3.71
CA ALA A 78 0.42 -2.14 3.68
C ALA A 78 0.30 -2.75 5.08
N VAL A 79 -0.91 -2.78 5.63
CA VAL A 79 -1.23 -3.40 6.92
C VAL A 79 -1.62 -4.85 6.68
N LEU A 80 -0.73 -5.77 7.06
CA LEU A 80 -0.81 -7.21 6.78
C LEU A 80 -0.70 -8.05 8.06
N PRO A 81 -1.67 -8.01 8.98
CA PRO A 81 -1.62 -8.80 10.21
C PRO A 81 -1.45 -10.29 9.88
N TYR A 82 -0.48 -10.94 10.53
CA TYR A 82 -0.10 -12.34 10.29
C TYR A 82 0.36 -12.63 8.85
N GLY A 83 0.84 -11.61 8.12
CA GLY A 83 1.24 -11.72 6.73
C GLY A 83 0.09 -11.94 5.75
N TYR A 84 -1.16 -11.78 6.17
CA TYR A 84 -2.30 -11.98 5.30
C TYR A 84 -2.40 -10.88 4.24
N ILE A 85 -2.44 -11.29 2.97
CA ILE A 85 -2.64 -10.41 1.83
C ILE A 85 -3.83 -10.91 0.99
N GLY A 86 -4.88 -10.09 0.89
CA GLY A 86 -6.06 -10.40 0.08
C GLY A 86 -5.84 -10.12 -1.41
N ARG A 87 -6.71 -10.67 -2.28
CA ARG A 87 -6.63 -10.50 -3.75
C ARG A 87 -6.58 -9.04 -4.19
N THR A 88 -7.43 -8.20 -3.63
CA THR A 88 -7.47 -6.76 -3.93
C THR A 88 -6.14 -6.09 -3.53
N THR A 89 -5.64 -6.39 -2.34
CA THR A 89 -4.37 -5.85 -1.86
C THR A 89 -3.19 -6.33 -2.70
N CYS A 90 -3.17 -7.60 -3.15
CA CYS A 90 -2.17 -8.10 -4.11
C CYS A 90 -2.18 -7.29 -5.40
N TYR A 91 -3.36 -7.03 -5.97
CA TYR A 91 -3.51 -6.23 -7.19
C TYR A 91 -3.02 -4.79 -6.98
N GLU A 92 -3.37 -4.17 -5.87
CA GLU A 92 -2.91 -2.83 -5.49
C GLU A 92 -1.39 -2.77 -5.38
N VAL A 93 -0.77 -3.73 -4.67
CA VAL A 93 0.69 -3.82 -4.53
C VAL A 93 1.38 -3.94 -5.88
N GLY A 94 0.90 -4.81 -6.78
CA GLY A 94 1.44 -4.93 -8.12
C GLY A 94 1.38 -3.61 -8.90
N ARG A 95 0.28 -2.86 -8.79
CA ARG A 95 0.13 -1.53 -9.43
C ARG A 95 1.07 -0.48 -8.82
N ILE A 96 1.27 -0.53 -7.50
CA ILE A 96 2.17 0.37 -6.77
C ILE A 96 3.61 0.12 -7.20
N LEU A 97 4.04 -1.14 -7.25
CA LEU A 97 5.38 -1.54 -7.70
C LEU A 97 5.63 -1.10 -9.15
N GLN A 98 4.69 -1.37 -10.06
CA GLN A 98 4.75 -0.96 -11.47
C GLN A 98 4.85 0.56 -11.64
N SER A 99 4.24 1.32 -10.74
CA SER A 99 4.25 2.80 -10.78
C SER A 99 5.44 3.41 -10.03
N LYS A 100 6.40 2.60 -9.59
CA LYS A 100 7.60 3.01 -8.83
C LYS A 100 7.29 3.82 -7.58
N ARG A 101 6.14 3.55 -6.92
CA ARG A 101 5.80 4.20 -5.68
C ARG A 101 6.45 3.48 -4.50
N PRO A 102 6.97 4.22 -3.51
CA PRO A 102 7.45 3.66 -2.26
C PRO A 102 6.32 2.90 -1.55
N ILE A 103 6.62 1.69 -1.10
CA ILE A 103 5.70 0.89 -0.30
C ILE A 103 6.45 0.19 0.82
N TYR A 104 5.87 0.23 2.04
CA TYR A 104 6.36 -0.47 3.22
C TYR A 104 5.26 -1.37 3.77
N PHE A 105 5.65 -2.43 4.45
CA PHE A 105 4.75 -3.48 4.90
C PHE A 105 4.85 -3.64 6.43
N SER A 106 3.71 -3.78 7.11
CA SER A 106 3.69 -4.02 8.55
C SER A 106 4.30 -5.38 8.93
N GLU A 107 4.08 -6.36 8.08
CA GLU A 107 4.60 -7.73 8.20
C GLU A 107 4.90 -8.28 6.80
N ARG A 108 5.75 -9.29 6.72
CA ARG A 108 6.06 -9.95 5.45
C ARG A 108 4.82 -10.64 4.88
N PRO A 109 4.43 -10.36 3.61
CA PRO A 109 3.32 -11.08 2.99
C PRO A 109 3.63 -12.57 2.89
N GLY A 110 2.66 -13.42 3.31
CA GLY A 110 2.85 -14.86 3.38
C GLY A 110 2.72 -15.57 2.02
N ASP A 111 1.89 -15.04 1.13
CA ASP A 111 1.63 -15.62 -0.20
C ASP A 111 1.72 -14.49 -1.24
N PHE A 112 2.95 -14.14 -1.57
CA PHE A 112 3.24 -13.06 -2.51
C PHE A 112 4.45 -13.44 -3.38
N PRO A 113 4.36 -13.34 -4.73
CA PRO A 113 5.37 -13.87 -5.64
C PRO A 113 6.66 -13.04 -5.68
N VAL A 114 6.63 -11.81 -5.19
CA VAL A 114 7.79 -10.91 -5.21
C VAL A 114 8.47 -10.93 -3.85
N HIS A 115 9.79 -11.07 -3.82
CA HIS A 115 10.56 -10.96 -2.58
C HIS A 115 10.55 -9.54 -2.05
N ILE A 116 10.14 -9.38 -0.79
CA ILE A 116 10.16 -8.09 -0.09
C ILE A 116 11.39 -8.06 0.82
N PRO A 117 12.38 -7.20 0.56
CA PRO A 117 13.55 -7.05 1.43
C PRO A 117 13.18 -6.62 2.84
N ASP A 118 13.94 -7.07 3.85
CA ASP A 118 13.68 -6.76 5.27
C ASP A 118 13.60 -5.26 5.58
N ALA A 119 14.33 -4.45 4.84
CA ALA A 119 14.31 -2.99 4.99
C ALA A 119 12.92 -2.36 4.74
N PHE A 120 12.04 -3.05 4.00
CA PHE A 120 10.68 -2.61 3.70
C PHE A 120 9.63 -3.24 4.61
N ILE A 121 10.03 -4.15 5.52
CA ILE A 121 9.16 -4.69 6.56
C ILE A 121 9.37 -3.85 7.83
N VAL A 122 8.44 -2.96 8.09
CA VAL A 122 8.60 -1.93 9.12
C VAL A 122 7.30 -1.77 9.89
N ASP A 123 7.33 -1.92 11.21
CA ASP A 123 6.14 -1.65 12.02
C ASP A 123 5.76 -0.15 11.99
N VAL A 124 4.52 0.14 12.33
CA VAL A 124 3.96 1.49 12.24
C VAL A 124 4.71 2.50 13.12
N ALA A 125 5.21 2.10 14.30
CA ALA A 125 5.91 3.00 15.21
C ALA A 125 7.28 3.39 14.62
N ARG A 126 8.00 2.42 14.08
CA ARG A 126 9.29 2.66 13.42
C ARG A 126 9.12 3.51 12.15
N LEU A 127 8.11 3.22 11.31
CA LEU A 127 7.84 4.02 10.12
C LEU A 127 7.48 5.46 10.51
N SER A 128 6.66 5.65 11.55
CA SER A 128 6.32 6.98 12.07
C SER A 128 7.58 7.76 12.47
N ALA A 129 8.49 7.11 13.22
CA ALA A 129 9.73 7.74 13.64
C ALA A 129 10.67 8.10 12.46
N LEU A 130 10.66 7.29 11.39
CA LEU A 130 11.39 7.62 10.15
C LEU A 130 10.76 8.82 9.42
N LEU A 131 9.44 8.88 9.38
CA LEU A 131 8.69 9.94 8.71
C LEU A 131 8.82 11.31 9.39
N GLU A 132 9.14 11.34 10.68
CA GLU A 132 9.44 12.56 11.45
C GLU A 132 10.87 13.09 11.23
N GLN A 133 11.75 12.32 10.58
CA GLN A 133 13.11 12.77 10.25
C GLN A 133 13.09 13.59 8.95
N ASP A 134 13.65 14.79 8.99
CA ASP A 134 13.64 15.72 7.86
C ASP A 134 14.45 15.22 6.65
N ASP A 135 15.49 14.43 6.89
CA ASP A 135 16.41 13.89 5.88
C ASP A 135 16.01 12.51 5.35
N TRP A 136 15.03 11.85 5.98
CA TRP A 136 14.57 10.56 5.50
C TRP A 136 13.64 10.68 4.30
N CYS A 137 13.95 9.95 3.25
CA CYS A 137 13.13 9.87 2.04
C CYS A 137 12.69 8.42 1.80
N PRO A 138 11.39 8.17 1.54
CA PRO A 138 10.92 6.85 1.17
C PRO A 138 11.51 6.43 -0.18
N GLU A 139 11.91 5.15 -0.27
CA GLU A 139 12.52 4.58 -1.46
C GLU A 139 11.58 3.60 -2.15
N TRP A 140 11.73 3.46 -3.46
CA TRP A 140 11.07 2.39 -4.21
C TRP A 140 11.73 1.04 -3.91
N LEU A 141 10.94 -0.02 -3.79
CA LEU A 141 11.37 -1.35 -3.34
C LEU A 141 12.55 -1.92 -4.10
N PHE A 142 12.65 -1.67 -5.40
CA PHE A 142 13.77 -2.14 -6.23
C PHE A 142 14.88 -1.09 -6.41
N SER A 143 14.83 0.02 -5.69
CA SER A 143 15.88 1.03 -5.72
C SER A 143 17.17 0.45 -5.13
N GLY A 144 18.25 0.45 -5.91
CA GLY A 144 19.55 -0.06 -5.45
C GLY A 144 19.65 -1.58 -5.29
N VAL A 145 18.64 -2.34 -5.72
CA VAL A 145 18.69 -3.81 -5.70
C VAL A 145 19.56 -4.30 -6.86
N ASN A 146 20.67 -4.99 -6.52
CA ASN A 146 21.66 -5.48 -7.49
C ASN A 146 21.65 -7.01 -7.64
N ASN A 147 20.66 -7.71 -7.07
CA ASN A 147 20.49 -9.13 -7.31
C ASN A 147 19.74 -9.37 -8.64
N GLU A 148 19.78 -10.61 -9.13
CA GLU A 148 19.19 -11.00 -10.41
C GLU A 148 17.68 -10.66 -10.47
N GLU A 149 16.93 -10.99 -9.42
CA GLU A 149 15.49 -10.71 -9.32
C GLU A 149 15.19 -9.21 -9.44
N GLY A 150 15.86 -8.36 -8.66
CA GLY A 150 15.62 -6.91 -8.69
C GLY A 150 16.02 -6.27 -10.02
N ILE A 151 17.04 -6.79 -10.71
CA ILE A 151 17.41 -6.35 -12.06
C ILE A 151 16.30 -6.71 -13.06
N LEU A 152 15.80 -7.95 -13.01
CA LEU A 152 14.74 -8.40 -13.91
C LEU A 152 13.42 -7.67 -13.65
N GLU A 153 13.04 -7.48 -12.39
CA GLU A 153 11.86 -6.68 -12.01
C GLU A 153 11.97 -5.23 -12.50
N THR A 154 13.15 -4.62 -12.35
CA THR A 154 13.40 -3.26 -12.84
C THR A 154 13.26 -3.18 -14.36
N ARG A 155 13.78 -4.14 -15.09
CA ARG A 155 13.65 -4.21 -16.55
C ARG A 155 12.19 -4.40 -16.96
N LEU A 156 11.47 -5.33 -16.32
CA LEU A 156 10.05 -5.57 -16.57
C LEU A 156 9.22 -4.28 -16.38
N ILE A 157 9.45 -3.55 -15.29
CA ILE A 157 8.75 -2.29 -14.99
C ILE A 157 9.10 -1.19 -15.98
N ASN A 158 10.32 -1.16 -16.51
CA ASN A 158 10.73 -0.18 -17.51
C ASN A 158 10.28 -0.55 -18.94
N GLY A 159 9.76 -1.75 -19.16
CA GLY A 159 9.41 -2.26 -20.49
C GLY A 159 10.60 -2.79 -21.27
N ASP A 160 11.73 -3.03 -20.61
CA ASP A 160 12.95 -3.62 -21.20
C ASP A 160 12.88 -5.14 -21.09
N PHE A 161 12.00 -5.76 -21.84
CA PHE A 161 11.79 -7.21 -21.79
C PHE A 161 13.04 -7.95 -22.25
N VAL A 162 13.34 -9.08 -21.58
CA VAL A 162 14.41 -9.99 -21.99
C VAL A 162 13.86 -11.02 -22.97
N ASP A 163 14.67 -11.38 -23.97
CA ASP A 163 14.40 -12.54 -24.83
C ASP A 163 14.77 -13.81 -24.06
N ASP A 164 14.00 -14.90 -24.22
CA ASP A 164 14.26 -16.22 -23.65
C ASP A 164 15.50 -16.89 -24.28
#